data_6ef5db47fe842e47e862863444188831
#
_entry.id   6ef5db47fe842e47e862863444188831
#
_cell.length_a   1.000
_cell.length_b   1.000
_cell.length_c   1.000
_cell.angle_alpha   90.00
_cell.angle_beta   90.00
_cell.angle_gamma   90.00
#
_symmetry.space_group_name_H-M   'P 1'
#
loop_
_entity.id
_entity.type
_entity.pdbx_description
1 polymer ?
#
loop_
_entity_poly.entity_id
_entity_poly.type
_entity_poly.pdbx_seq_one_letter_code
_entity_poly.pdbx_strand_id
1 'polypeptide(L)'
;MVNGEEVKEVKLDFEAIRGKDLIAAEKEVRKMGDTTPSVFLSMDFQALVAAKLIGVPVEDVLDMPSADFKNLVLPVANFLLG
;
A
#
# COMPACT_ATOMS: atom_id res chain seq x y z
N MET A 1 -8.43 20.30 4.42
CA MET A 1 -8.02 20.30 4.24
C MET A 1 -7.74 19.96 4.14
N VAL A 2 -7.86 20.15 4.28
CA VAL A 2 -7.36 20.08 4.09
C VAL A 2 -7.16 19.77 3.75
N ASN A 3 -7.50 20.05 3.73
CA ASN A 3 -7.00 19.86 3.43
C ASN A 3 -6.53 19.27 2.90
N GLY A 4 -6.67 19.45 2.88
CA GLY A 4 -6.30 18.58 1.86
C GLY A 4 -4.86 18.57 1.43
N GLU A 5 -4.21 19.61 1.42
CA GLU A 5 -2.85 19.64 0.88
C GLU A 5 -1.83 19.02 1.79
N GLU A 6 -2.15 18.86 3.00
CA GLU A 6 -1.20 18.25 3.92
C GLU A 6 -0.94 16.81 3.57
N VAL A 7 -1.86 16.20 2.88
CA VAL A 7 -1.73 14.79 2.58
C VAL A 7 -0.56 14.51 1.66
N LYS A 8 -0.14 15.48 0.88
CA LYS A 8 0.97 15.25 -0.03
C LYS A 8 2.28 15.01 0.69
N GLU A 9 2.31 15.29 1.98
CA GLU A 9 3.52 15.08 2.76
C GLU A 9 3.55 13.75 3.47
N VAL A 10 2.73 12.81 3.04
CA VAL A 10 2.73 11.49 3.65
C VAL A 10 4.10 10.86 3.51
N LYS A 11 4.67 10.46 4.62
CA LYS A 11 5.96 9.79 4.63
C LYS A 11 5.78 8.30 4.80
N LEU A 12 6.44 7.55 3.94
CA LEU A 12 6.41 6.10 4.01
C LEU A 12 7.74 5.62 4.58
N ASP A 13 7.68 5.11 5.79
CA ASP A 13 8.87 4.62 6.47
C ASP A 13 9.04 3.15 6.18
N PHE A 14 9.74 2.84 5.10
CA PHE A 14 9.90 1.46 4.68
C PHE A 14 10.77 0.66 5.64
N GLU A 15 11.54 1.33 6.49
CA GLU A 15 12.34 0.61 7.46
C GLU A 15 11.50 0.08 8.62
N ALA A 16 10.30 0.62 8.80
CA ALA A 16 9.40 0.15 9.85
C ALA A 16 8.71 -1.16 9.48
N ILE A 17 8.68 -1.49 8.19
CA ILE A 17 8.01 -2.70 7.75
C ILE A 17 9.00 -3.85 7.77
N ARG A 18 8.52 -5.02 8.17
CA ARG A 18 9.36 -6.18 8.30
C ARG A 18 8.86 -7.29 7.41
N GLY A 19 9.70 -8.33 7.24
CA GLY A 19 9.30 -9.46 6.40
C GLY A 19 7.99 -10.08 6.83
N LYS A 20 7.75 -10.17 8.14
CA LYS A 20 6.50 -10.74 8.62
C LYS A 20 5.30 -9.90 8.21
N ASP A 21 5.49 -8.58 8.10
CA ASP A 21 4.42 -7.71 7.65
C ASP A 21 4.10 -7.95 6.18
N LEU A 22 5.12 -8.19 5.37
CA LEU A 22 4.92 -8.50 3.96
C LEU A 22 4.22 -9.83 3.78
N ILE A 23 4.59 -10.82 4.59
CA ILE A 23 3.94 -12.12 4.51
C ILE A 23 2.48 -12.02 4.94
N ALA A 24 2.21 -11.25 5.99
CA ALA A 24 0.83 -11.05 6.42
C ALA A 24 0.01 -10.35 5.34
N ALA A 25 0.60 -9.37 4.67
CA ALA A 25 -0.09 -8.67 3.59
C ALA A 25 -0.38 -9.61 2.43
N GLU A 26 0.56 -10.50 2.11
CA GLU A 26 0.33 -11.48 1.04
C GLU A 26 -0.84 -12.38 1.38
N LYS A 27 -0.88 -12.87 2.60
CA LYS A 27 -1.98 -13.76 3.01
C LYS A 27 -3.32 -13.04 2.90
N GLU A 28 -3.34 -11.79 3.32
CA GLU A 28 -4.57 -11.03 3.26
C GLU A 28 -5.04 -10.79 1.83
N VAL A 29 -4.10 -10.46 0.95
CA VAL A 29 -4.39 -10.24 -0.46
C VAL A 29 -4.93 -11.51 -1.10
N ARG A 30 -4.35 -12.67 -0.77
CA ARG A 30 -4.86 -13.93 -1.31
C ARG A 30 -6.28 -14.21 -0.84
N LYS A 31 -6.59 -13.82 0.40
CA LYS A 31 -7.97 -13.94 0.89
C LYS A 31 -8.92 -13.05 0.13
N MET A 32 -8.44 -11.93 -0.39
CA MET A 32 -9.26 -11.03 -1.20
C MET A 32 -9.51 -11.57 -2.60
N GLY A 33 -8.93 -12.72 -2.93
CA GLY A 33 -9.14 -13.33 -4.22
C GLY A 33 -8.07 -13.03 -5.25
N ASP A 34 -7.00 -12.38 -4.86
CA ASP A 34 -5.92 -12.05 -5.77
C ASP A 34 -5.09 -13.28 -6.05
N THR A 35 -4.98 -13.65 -7.32
CA THR A 35 -4.20 -14.83 -7.73
C THR A 35 -2.98 -14.44 -8.55
N THR A 36 -2.57 -13.20 -8.49
CA THR A 36 -1.40 -12.72 -9.23
C THR A 36 -0.18 -13.58 -8.87
N PRO A 37 0.51 -14.17 -9.87
CA PRO A 37 1.64 -15.05 -9.55
C PRO A 37 2.72 -14.38 -8.73
N SER A 38 3.11 -13.16 -9.09
CA SER A 38 4.07 -12.42 -8.28
C SER A 38 3.29 -11.38 -7.49
N VAL A 39 3.16 -11.60 -6.18
CA VAL A 39 2.33 -10.74 -5.35
C VAL A 39 2.84 -9.31 -5.34
N PHE A 40 4.14 -9.11 -5.52
CA PHE A 40 4.70 -7.75 -5.52
C PHE A 40 4.17 -6.91 -6.67
N LEU A 41 3.66 -7.55 -7.72
CA LEU A 41 3.10 -6.83 -8.86
C LEU A 41 1.62 -6.51 -8.66
N SER A 42 1.00 -7.02 -7.62
CA SER A 42 -0.41 -6.81 -7.37
C SER A 42 -0.62 -5.42 -6.76
N MET A 43 -1.53 -4.64 -7.36
CA MET A 43 -1.89 -3.35 -6.78
C MET A 43 -2.57 -3.52 -5.44
N ASP A 44 -3.32 -4.60 -5.27
CA ASP A 44 -3.95 -4.88 -3.97
C ASP A 44 -2.89 -5.07 -2.89
N PHE A 45 -1.83 -5.80 -3.20
CA PHE A 45 -0.74 -6.00 -2.26
C PHE A 45 -0.06 -4.68 -1.94
N GLN A 46 0.21 -3.88 -2.97
CA GLN A 46 0.85 -2.59 -2.77
C GLN A 46 -0.01 -1.67 -1.92
N ALA A 47 -1.33 -1.70 -2.14
CA ALA A 47 -2.25 -0.89 -1.34
C ALA A 47 -2.26 -1.35 0.11
N LEU A 48 -2.22 -2.66 0.35
CA LEU A 48 -2.17 -3.19 1.70
C LEU A 48 -0.91 -2.77 2.43
N VAL A 49 0.23 -2.85 1.74
CA VAL A 49 1.49 -2.43 2.34
C VAL A 49 1.45 -0.94 2.66
N ALA A 50 0.93 -0.13 1.73
CA ALA A 50 0.81 1.29 1.97
C ALA A 50 -0.07 1.58 3.18
N ALA A 51 -1.20 0.87 3.29
CA ALA A 51 -2.10 1.07 4.43
C ALA A 51 -1.40 0.75 5.74
N LYS A 52 -0.62 -0.32 5.77
CA LYS A 52 0.13 -0.66 6.98
C LYS A 52 1.16 0.41 7.33
N LEU A 53 1.80 0.97 6.32
CA LEU A 53 2.82 1.99 6.55
C LEU A 53 2.25 3.27 7.10
N ILE A 54 1.05 3.66 6.67
CA ILE A 54 0.45 4.91 7.15
C ILE A 54 -0.56 4.67 8.28
N GLY A 55 -0.81 3.42 8.63
CA GLY A 55 -1.61 3.10 9.81
C GLY A 55 -3.11 3.27 9.62
N VAL A 56 -3.62 3.01 8.43
CA VAL A 56 -5.06 3.10 8.16
C VAL A 56 -5.56 1.77 7.63
N PRO A 57 -6.89 1.53 7.69
CA PRO A 57 -7.44 0.35 7.03
C PRO A 57 -7.24 0.41 5.53
N VAL A 58 -7.07 -0.76 4.91
CA VAL A 58 -6.84 -0.80 3.47
C VAL A 58 -8.01 -0.23 2.70
N GLU A 59 -9.22 -0.32 3.24
CA GLU A 59 -10.39 0.26 2.58
C GLU A 59 -10.22 1.75 2.36
N ASP A 60 -9.58 2.44 3.29
CA ASP A 60 -9.35 3.87 3.12
C ASP A 60 -8.45 4.15 1.95
N VAL A 61 -7.44 3.30 1.74
CA VAL A 61 -6.55 3.45 0.59
C VAL A 61 -7.30 3.15 -0.70
N LEU A 62 -8.12 2.10 -0.69
CA LEU A 62 -8.85 1.71 -1.90
C LEU A 62 -9.91 2.73 -2.29
N ASP A 63 -10.39 3.51 -1.33
CA ASP A 63 -11.41 4.53 -1.61
C ASP A 63 -10.83 5.84 -2.10
N MET A 64 -9.52 5.96 -2.14
CA MET A 64 -8.90 7.20 -2.58
C MET A 64 -9.18 7.48 -4.05
N PRO A 65 -9.25 8.76 -4.44
CA PRO A 65 -9.24 9.09 -5.88
C PRO A 65 -8.02 8.48 -6.55
N SER A 66 -8.15 8.13 -7.83
CA SER A 66 -7.09 7.38 -8.50
C SER A 66 -5.75 8.11 -8.50
N ALA A 67 -5.75 9.43 -8.59
CA ALA A 67 -4.49 10.17 -8.58
C ALA A 67 -3.78 10.04 -7.24
N ASP A 68 -4.53 10.13 -6.14
CA ASP A 68 -3.96 9.98 -4.81
C ASP A 68 -3.52 8.55 -4.57
N PHE A 69 -4.33 7.59 -5.01
CA PHE A 69 -3.99 6.19 -4.88
C PHE A 69 -2.67 5.88 -5.57
N LYS A 70 -2.54 6.36 -6.80
CA LYS A 70 -1.32 6.12 -7.57
C LYS A 70 -0.11 6.74 -6.89
N ASN A 71 -0.25 7.97 -6.41
CA ASN A 71 0.85 8.65 -5.74
C ASN A 71 1.28 7.94 -4.47
N LEU A 72 0.35 7.25 -3.81
CA LEU A 72 0.66 6.53 -2.60
C LEU A 72 1.33 5.19 -2.91
N VAL A 73 0.83 4.45 -3.91
CA VAL A 73 1.34 3.10 -4.15
C VAL A 73 2.60 3.09 -4.98
N LEU A 74 2.89 4.12 -5.79
CA LEU A 74 4.09 4.12 -6.60
C LEU A 74 5.38 3.97 -5.78
N PRO A 75 5.57 4.72 -4.70
CA PRO A 75 6.76 4.51 -3.87
C PRO A 75 6.81 3.11 -3.29
N VAL A 76 5.66 2.55 -2.93
CA VAL A 76 5.61 1.19 -2.42
C VAL A 76 6.04 0.21 -3.49
N ALA A 77 5.53 0.37 -4.70
CA ALA A 77 5.92 -0.50 -5.80
C ALA A 77 7.42 -0.42 -6.06
N ASN A 78 7.98 0.78 -6.05
CA ASN A 78 9.40 0.96 -6.27
C ASN A 78 10.21 0.27 -5.18
N PHE A 79 9.75 0.36 -3.93
CA PHE A 79 10.42 -0.31 -2.83
C PHE A 79 10.38 -1.82 -3.00
N LEU A 80 9.22 -2.36 -3.38
CA LEU A 80 9.06 -3.80 -3.47
C LEU A 80 9.78 -4.39 -4.67
N LEU A 81 9.85 -3.66 -5.78
CA LEU A 81 10.41 -4.18 -7.02
C LEU A 81 11.85 -3.76 -7.24
N GLY A 82 12.28 -2.73 -6.55
CA GLY A 82 13.60 -2.19 -6.73
C GLY A 82 14.63 -2.74 -5.80
#